data_c0a2899fc7cb0e899e127c7e9bafe060
#
_entry.id   c0a2899fc7cb0e899e127c7e9bafe060
#
_cell.length_a   1.000
_cell.length_b   1.000
_cell.length_c   1.000
_cell.angle_alpha   90.00
_cell.angle_beta   90.00
_cell.angle_gamma   90.00
#
_symmetry.space_group_name_H-M   'P 1'
#
loop_
_entity.id
_entity.type
_entity.pdbx_description
1 polymer ?
#
loop_
_entity_poly.entity_id
_entity_poly.type
_entity_poly.pdbx_seq_one_letter_code
_entity_poly.pdbx_strand_id
1 'polypeptide(L)'
;MEMTVSLKENSYPIYIEKGILNQADKYIKEIYQGNKIMIISDDQVYHYYGDLLTNVLNKEYIVEHVTVPHGEQSKRFDILPSLYKALLDFKLTRTDLIIALGGGVIGDLAGFVAATFLRGVKLVQIPTSLLAQVDSSVCLLYTSPSPRDYAASR
;
A
#
# COMPACT_ATOMS: atom_id res chain seq x y z
N MET A 1 -9.82 13.37 -10.16
CA MET A 1 -10.78 12.48 -10.83
C MET A 1 -10.96 11.22 -10.00
N GLU A 2 -12.19 10.84 -9.78
CA GLU A 2 -12.52 9.61 -9.07
C GLU A 2 -13.09 8.60 -10.04
N MET A 3 -12.65 7.36 -9.92
CA MET A 3 -13.18 6.23 -10.68
C MET A 3 -13.43 5.08 -9.74
N THR A 4 -14.37 4.22 -10.10
CA THR A 4 -14.66 3.03 -9.30
C THR A 4 -14.60 1.80 -10.20
N VAL A 5 -13.83 0.81 -9.76
CA VAL A 5 -13.79 -0.49 -10.42
C VAL A 5 -14.76 -1.40 -9.68
N SER A 6 -15.77 -1.88 -10.40
CA SER A 6 -16.80 -2.76 -9.84
C SER A 6 -16.52 -4.19 -10.26
N LEU A 7 -16.22 -5.04 -9.30
CA LEU A 7 -15.96 -6.47 -9.51
C LEU A 7 -16.94 -7.27 -8.65
N LYS A 8 -18.17 -7.36 -9.07
CA LYS A 8 -19.23 -8.06 -8.32
C LYS A 8 -19.25 -7.59 -6.86
N GLU A 9 -18.64 -8.38 -5.95
CA GLU A 9 -18.64 -8.06 -4.53
C GLU A 9 -17.44 -7.21 -4.11
N ASN A 10 -16.47 -7.01 -5.01
CA ASN A 10 -15.22 -6.32 -4.70
C ASN A 10 -15.07 -5.04 -5.51
N SER A 11 -15.81 -4.02 -5.13
CA SER A 11 -15.65 -2.70 -5.72
C SER A 11 -14.56 -1.94 -4.96
N TYR A 12 -13.74 -1.19 -5.69
CA TYR A 12 -12.76 -0.33 -5.05
C TYR A 12 -12.62 0.98 -5.83
N PRO A 13 -12.36 2.10 -5.13
CA PRO A 13 -12.21 3.39 -5.80
C PRO A 13 -10.80 3.57 -6.35
N ILE A 14 -10.72 4.32 -7.43
CA ILE A 14 -9.45 4.79 -7.99
C ILE A 14 -9.53 6.31 -8.03
N TYR A 15 -8.57 6.96 -7.37
CA TYR A 15 -8.48 8.42 -7.36
C TYR A 15 -7.30 8.86 -8.19
N ILE A 16 -7.55 9.69 -9.19
CA ILE A 16 -6.51 10.26 -10.04
C ILE A 16 -6.65 11.76 -9.96
N GLU A 17 -5.68 12.40 -9.34
CA GLU A 17 -5.74 13.85 -9.16
C GLU A 17 -4.33 14.41 -8.99
N LYS A 18 -4.12 15.59 -9.55
CA LYS A 18 -2.85 16.28 -9.39
C LYS A 18 -2.67 16.70 -7.94
N GLY A 19 -1.49 16.40 -7.38
CA GLY A 19 -1.22 16.74 -5.98
C GLY A 19 -1.93 15.86 -4.98
N ILE A 20 -2.30 14.64 -5.38
CA ILE A 20 -3.08 13.73 -4.52
C ILE A 20 -2.35 13.38 -3.22
N LEU A 21 -1.01 13.36 -3.22
CA LEU A 21 -0.27 13.06 -2.00
C LEU A 21 -0.50 14.08 -0.90
N ASN A 22 -0.70 15.34 -1.27
CA ASN A 22 -0.97 16.40 -0.30
C ASN A 22 -2.33 16.25 0.36
N GLN A 23 -3.21 15.44 -0.23
CA GLN A 23 -4.57 15.22 0.24
C GLN A 23 -4.84 13.76 0.55
N ALA A 24 -3.79 12.96 0.69
CA ALA A 24 -3.93 11.52 0.91
C ALA A 24 -4.76 11.22 2.17
N ASP A 25 -4.63 12.04 3.21
CA ASP A 25 -5.39 11.87 4.44
C ASP A 25 -6.90 11.90 4.20
N LYS A 26 -7.35 12.77 3.30
CA LYS A 26 -8.78 12.88 2.98
C LYS A 26 -9.31 11.63 2.30
N TYR A 27 -8.56 11.10 1.33
CA TYR A 27 -8.98 9.91 0.60
C TYR A 27 -8.93 8.67 1.48
N ILE A 28 -7.89 8.55 2.30
CA ILE A 28 -7.73 7.40 3.18
C ILE A 28 -8.81 7.40 4.26
N LYS A 29 -9.18 8.55 4.76
CA LYS A 29 -10.22 8.67 5.78
C LYS A 29 -11.57 8.11 5.32
N GLU A 30 -11.86 8.19 4.03
CA GLU A 30 -13.11 7.64 3.47
C GLU A 30 -13.17 6.12 3.51
N ILE A 31 -12.01 5.46 3.51
CA ILE A 31 -11.94 4.01 3.38
C ILE A 31 -11.35 3.31 4.59
N TYR A 32 -10.76 4.06 5.52
CA TYR A 32 -10.06 3.48 6.67
C TYR A 32 -10.27 4.34 7.90
N GLN A 33 -10.78 3.71 8.96
CA GLN A 33 -11.09 4.38 10.22
C GLN A 33 -10.25 3.87 11.40
N GLY A 34 -9.16 3.16 11.11
CA GLY A 34 -8.27 2.68 12.16
C GLY A 34 -7.24 3.71 12.60
N ASN A 35 -6.22 3.25 13.31
CA ASN A 35 -5.22 4.13 13.90
C ASN A 35 -3.83 4.03 13.27
N LYS A 36 -3.45 2.85 12.80
CA LYS A 36 -2.08 2.59 12.35
C LYS A 36 -1.99 2.40 10.86
N ILE A 37 -0.94 2.96 10.28
CA ILE A 37 -0.63 2.81 8.86
C ILE A 37 0.85 2.46 8.73
N MET A 38 1.15 1.40 7.98
CA MET A 38 2.51 1.05 7.60
C MET A 38 2.71 1.37 6.14
N ILE A 39 3.70 2.21 5.85
CA ILE A 39 4.09 2.53 4.47
C ILE A 39 5.21 1.58 4.05
N ILE A 40 5.00 0.84 2.97
CA ILE A 40 6.04 0.04 2.34
C ILE A 40 6.48 0.75 1.07
N SER A 41 7.76 1.01 0.94
CA SER A 41 8.31 1.75 -0.18
C SER A 41 9.72 1.23 -0.50
N ASP A 42 10.31 1.73 -1.57
CA ASP A 42 11.73 1.53 -1.78
C ASP A 42 12.50 2.76 -1.29
N ASP A 43 13.81 2.59 -1.14
CA ASP A 43 14.69 3.62 -0.60
C ASP A 43 14.68 4.91 -1.44
N GLN A 44 14.54 4.78 -2.75
CA GLN A 44 14.58 5.92 -3.65
C GLN A 44 13.26 6.68 -3.65
N VAL A 45 12.15 5.98 -3.79
CA VAL A 45 10.83 6.63 -3.80
C VAL A 45 10.54 7.28 -2.45
N TYR A 46 10.88 6.60 -1.36
CA TYR A 46 10.65 7.16 -0.03
C TYR A 46 11.46 8.45 0.17
N HIS A 47 12.66 8.51 -0.38
CA HIS A 47 13.47 9.72 -0.32
C HIS A 47 12.75 10.93 -0.92
N TYR A 48 12.00 10.74 -2.00
CA TYR A 48 11.32 11.84 -2.68
C TYR A 48 9.93 12.14 -2.12
N TYR A 49 9.19 11.14 -1.71
CA TYR A 49 7.78 11.31 -1.37
C TYR A 49 7.39 10.87 0.03
N GLY A 50 8.25 10.12 0.69
CA GLY A 50 7.91 9.49 1.96
C GLY A 50 7.60 10.46 3.07
N ASP A 51 8.43 11.49 3.22
CA ASP A 51 8.24 12.48 4.28
C ASP A 51 6.96 13.28 4.06
N LEU A 52 6.67 13.64 2.82
CA LEU A 52 5.43 14.36 2.49
C LEU A 52 4.22 13.53 2.89
N LEU A 53 4.17 12.27 2.48
CA LEU A 53 3.06 11.38 2.81
C LEU A 53 2.95 11.16 4.30
N THR A 54 4.06 10.90 4.97
CA THR A 54 4.09 10.68 6.41
C THR A 54 3.56 11.91 7.16
N ASN A 55 4.00 13.09 6.79
CA ASN A 55 3.56 14.32 7.44
C ASN A 55 2.06 14.56 7.25
N VAL A 56 1.54 14.26 6.07
CA VAL A 56 0.11 14.41 5.81
C VAL A 56 -0.71 13.42 6.67
N LEU A 57 -0.25 12.18 6.77
CA LEU A 57 -0.99 11.14 7.49
C LEU A 57 -0.82 11.21 9.00
N ASN A 58 0.30 11.73 9.50
CA ASN A 58 0.55 11.80 10.94
C ASN A 58 -0.43 12.70 11.69
N LYS A 59 -1.17 13.51 10.98
CA LYS A 59 -2.19 14.37 11.62
C LYS A 59 -3.31 13.55 12.26
N GLU A 60 -3.60 12.38 11.71
CA GLU A 60 -4.72 11.57 12.15
C GLU A 60 -4.35 10.12 12.48
N TYR A 61 -3.17 9.65 12.07
CA TYR A 61 -2.77 8.25 12.20
C TYR A 61 -1.39 8.12 12.82
N ILE A 62 -1.14 6.95 13.39
CA ILE A 62 0.21 6.55 13.81
C ILE A 62 0.85 5.88 12.59
N VAL A 63 1.89 6.51 12.06
CA VAL A 63 2.49 6.09 10.77
C VAL A 63 3.92 5.61 10.99
N GLU A 64 4.21 4.44 10.48
CA GLU A 64 5.58 3.92 10.38
C GLU A 64 5.86 3.57 8.93
N HIS A 65 7.12 3.38 8.61
CA HIS A 65 7.50 2.98 7.26
C HIS A 65 8.59 1.93 7.31
N VAL A 66 8.66 1.14 6.23
CA VAL A 66 9.76 0.23 5.97
C VAL A 66 10.12 0.36 4.50
N THR A 67 11.41 0.42 4.22
CA THR A 67 11.90 0.51 2.84
C THR A 67 12.69 -0.73 2.47
N VAL A 68 12.68 -1.04 1.18
CA VAL A 68 13.49 -2.10 0.60
C VAL A 68 14.37 -1.48 -0.48
N PRO A 69 15.46 -2.14 -0.88
CA PRO A 69 16.29 -1.62 -1.99
C PRO A 69 15.46 -1.48 -3.26
N HIS A 70 15.65 -0.40 -3.99
CA HIS A 70 14.92 -0.19 -5.24
C HIS A 70 15.36 -1.18 -6.31
N GLY A 71 14.49 -1.38 -7.31
CA GLY A 71 14.76 -2.26 -8.44
C GLY A 71 14.19 -3.66 -8.24
N GLU A 72 14.46 -4.52 -9.23
CA GLU A 72 13.89 -5.88 -9.26
C GLU A 72 14.40 -6.78 -8.15
N GLN A 73 15.49 -6.43 -7.52
CA GLN A 73 16.03 -7.16 -6.38
C GLN A 73 15.03 -7.28 -5.24
N SER A 74 14.10 -6.32 -5.15
CA SER A 74 13.08 -6.31 -4.11
C SER A 74 12.05 -7.43 -4.23
N LYS A 75 12.01 -8.14 -5.36
CA LYS A 75 11.12 -9.28 -5.54
C LYS A 75 11.64 -10.57 -4.92
N ARG A 76 12.82 -10.55 -4.37
CA ARG A 76 13.44 -11.76 -3.80
C ARG A 76 12.77 -12.10 -2.48
N PHE A 77 12.58 -13.40 -2.26
CA PHE A 77 11.93 -13.89 -1.04
C PHE A 77 12.70 -13.58 0.23
N ASP A 78 14.01 -13.35 0.14
CA ASP A 78 14.81 -13.03 1.31
C ASP A 78 14.48 -11.66 1.91
N ILE A 79 13.74 -10.82 1.21
CA ILE A 79 13.29 -9.52 1.72
C ILE A 79 12.04 -9.67 2.60
N LEU A 80 11.22 -10.69 2.35
CA LEU A 80 9.95 -10.86 3.06
C LEU A 80 10.08 -10.91 4.58
N PRO A 81 11.05 -11.65 5.16
CA PRO A 81 11.14 -11.69 6.62
C PRO A 81 11.33 -10.32 7.25
N SER A 82 12.09 -9.42 6.62
CA SER A 82 12.28 -8.09 7.17
C SER A 82 10.99 -7.27 7.14
N LEU A 83 10.17 -7.46 6.12
CA LEU A 83 8.89 -6.77 6.02
C LEU A 83 7.92 -7.27 7.09
N TYR A 84 7.81 -8.60 7.24
CA TYR A 84 6.95 -9.15 8.28
C TYR A 84 7.41 -8.73 9.67
N LYS A 85 8.72 -8.68 9.89
CA LYS A 85 9.27 -8.23 11.17
C LYS A 85 8.87 -6.79 11.46
N ALA A 86 8.94 -5.92 10.46
CA ALA A 86 8.55 -4.52 10.62
C ALA A 86 7.07 -4.40 11.02
N LEU A 87 6.21 -5.19 10.39
CA LEU A 87 4.78 -5.19 10.72
C LEU A 87 4.54 -5.70 12.14
N LEU A 88 5.24 -6.76 12.54
CA LEU A 88 5.11 -7.32 13.88
C LEU A 88 5.62 -6.34 14.95
N ASP A 89 6.76 -5.71 14.70
CA ASP A 89 7.33 -4.74 15.64
C ASP A 89 6.40 -3.54 15.84
N PHE A 90 5.72 -3.13 14.78
CA PHE A 90 4.74 -2.05 14.83
C PHE A 90 3.42 -2.50 15.46
N LYS A 91 3.26 -3.80 15.66
CA LYS A 91 2.02 -4.40 16.18
C LYS A 91 0.82 -4.09 15.28
N LEU A 92 1.06 -4.16 13.97
CA LEU A 92 -0.01 -3.95 13.00
C LEU A 92 -1.04 -5.07 13.15
N THR A 93 -2.31 -4.70 13.13
CA THR A 93 -3.40 -5.67 13.25
C THR A 93 -4.09 -5.86 11.90
N ARG A 94 -4.94 -6.87 11.82
CA ARG A 94 -5.68 -7.18 10.60
C ARG A 94 -6.57 -6.03 10.14
N THR A 95 -7.00 -5.18 11.06
CA THR A 95 -7.88 -4.05 10.74
C THR A 95 -7.12 -2.76 10.41
N ASP A 96 -5.80 -2.81 10.45
CA ASP A 96 -4.97 -1.66 10.11
C ASP A 96 -4.73 -1.58 8.59
N LEU A 97 -3.90 -0.66 8.16
CA LEU A 97 -3.72 -0.36 6.75
C LEU A 97 -2.25 -0.42 6.35
N ILE A 98 -1.99 -1.01 5.19
CA ILE A 98 -0.69 -0.96 4.52
C ILE A 98 -0.82 -0.06 3.30
N ILE A 99 0.13 0.85 3.12
CA ILE A 99 0.23 1.68 1.92
C ILE A 99 1.46 1.25 1.15
N ALA A 100 1.28 0.93 -0.13
CA ALA A 100 2.37 0.67 -1.05
C ALA A 100 2.68 1.95 -1.81
N LEU A 101 3.82 2.57 -1.50
CA LEU A 101 4.25 3.81 -2.15
C LEU A 101 5.43 3.49 -3.07
N GLY A 102 5.18 3.43 -4.36
CA GLY A 102 6.25 3.12 -5.30
C GLY A 102 5.76 2.61 -6.64
N GLY A 103 6.66 2.01 -7.39
CA GLY A 103 6.35 1.43 -8.69
C GLY A 103 5.72 0.04 -8.58
N GLY A 104 5.66 -0.65 -9.73
CA GLY A 104 5.02 -1.96 -9.80
C GLY A 104 5.65 -3.01 -8.89
N VAL A 105 6.98 -2.99 -8.73
CA VAL A 105 7.68 -3.94 -7.85
C VAL A 105 7.21 -3.78 -6.40
N ILE A 106 7.10 -2.54 -5.94
CA ILE A 106 6.64 -2.27 -4.58
C ILE A 106 5.16 -2.64 -4.42
N GLY A 107 4.34 -2.32 -5.42
CA GLY A 107 2.94 -2.70 -5.39
C GLY A 107 2.74 -4.21 -5.29
N ASP A 108 3.49 -4.99 -6.05
CA ASP A 108 3.42 -6.44 -6.02
C ASP A 108 3.90 -6.99 -4.67
N LEU A 109 5.02 -6.47 -4.18
CA LEU A 109 5.60 -6.94 -2.92
C LEU A 109 4.68 -6.62 -1.75
N ALA A 110 4.20 -5.39 -1.66
CA ALA A 110 3.31 -4.98 -0.59
C ALA A 110 1.96 -5.70 -0.69
N GLY A 111 1.49 -5.95 -1.91
CA GLY A 111 0.27 -6.73 -2.12
C GLY A 111 0.39 -8.14 -1.58
N PHE A 112 1.52 -8.80 -1.83
CA PHE A 112 1.77 -10.13 -1.28
C PHE A 112 1.83 -10.11 0.24
N VAL A 113 2.55 -9.14 0.80
CA VAL A 113 2.66 -9.01 2.26
C VAL A 113 1.28 -8.75 2.88
N ALA A 114 0.51 -7.82 2.29
CA ALA A 114 -0.82 -7.51 2.80
C ALA A 114 -1.76 -8.71 2.75
N ALA A 115 -1.67 -9.51 1.68
CA ALA A 115 -2.52 -10.68 1.52
C ALA A 115 -2.16 -11.80 2.50
N THR A 116 -0.88 -11.94 2.86
CA THR A 116 -0.41 -13.04 3.68
C THR A 116 -0.29 -12.72 5.16
N PHE A 117 -0.13 -11.44 5.52
CA PHE A 117 0.02 -11.05 6.92
C PHE A 117 -1.34 -11.13 7.62
N LEU A 118 -1.40 -11.94 8.68
CA LEU A 118 -2.61 -12.11 9.48
C LEU A 118 -3.87 -12.43 8.65
N ARG A 119 -3.68 -13.18 7.57
CA ARG A 119 -4.76 -13.59 6.64
C ARG A 119 -5.37 -12.44 5.86
N GLY A 120 -4.65 -11.35 5.71
CA GLY A 120 -5.07 -10.25 4.87
C GLY A 120 -5.28 -8.96 5.63
N VAL A 121 -4.64 -7.92 5.13
CA VAL A 121 -4.72 -6.57 5.67
C VAL A 121 -5.07 -5.65 4.51
N LYS A 122 -5.83 -4.61 4.76
CA LYS A 122 -6.17 -3.63 3.73
C LYS A 122 -4.93 -3.01 3.11
N LEU A 123 -4.97 -2.80 1.81
CA LEU A 123 -3.87 -2.23 1.05
C LEU A 123 -4.37 -1.07 0.21
N VAL A 124 -3.64 0.04 0.27
CA VAL A 124 -3.80 1.16 -0.66
C VAL A 124 -2.51 1.26 -1.46
N GLN A 125 -2.64 1.33 -2.77
CA GLN A 125 -1.49 1.52 -3.65
C GLN A 125 -1.42 2.97 -4.10
N ILE A 126 -0.25 3.58 -3.94
CA ILE A 126 0.05 4.91 -4.45
C ILE A 126 1.19 4.74 -5.47
N PRO A 127 0.85 4.50 -6.74
CA PRO A 127 1.87 4.26 -7.75
C PRO A 127 2.59 5.54 -8.14
N THR A 128 3.92 5.46 -8.22
CA THR A 128 4.77 6.62 -8.52
C THR A 128 5.43 6.57 -9.87
N SER A 129 5.35 5.42 -10.58
CA SER A 129 5.89 5.31 -11.93
C SER A 129 4.74 5.26 -12.95
N LEU A 130 5.06 5.62 -14.19
CA LEU A 130 4.06 5.58 -15.26
C LEU A 130 3.51 4.18 -15.45
N LEU A 131 4.38 3.18 -15.45
CA LEU A 131 3.97 1.79 -15.62
C LEU A 131 3.06 1.35 -14.48
N ALA A 132 3.42 1.69 -13.24
CA ALA A 132 2.59 1.36 -12.10
C ALA A 132 1.24 2.07 -12.16
N GLN A 133 1.20 3.30 -12.65
CA GLN A 133 -0.05 4.02 -12.80
C GLN A 133 -0.97 3.37 -13.83
N VAL A 134 -0.41 2.78 -14.88
CA VAL A 134 -1.18 2.09 -15.90
C VAL A 134 -1.61 0.69 -15.43
N ASP A 135 -0.66 -0.08 -14.90
CA ASP A 135 -0.89 -1.50 -14.60
C ASP A 135 -1.43 -1.73 -13.19
N SER A 136 -1.02 -0.91 -12.22
CA SER A 136 -1.33 -1.12 -10.81
C SER A 136 -2.38 -0.18 -10.25
N SER A 137 -2.69 0.92 -10.94
CA SER A 137 -3.68 1.89 -10.44
C SER A 137 -5.06 1.29 -10.31
N VAL A 138 -5.37 0.23 -11.07
CA VAL A 138 -6.64 -0.47 -10.94
C VAL A 138 -6.78 -1.16 -9.58
N CYS A 139 -5.71 -1.30 -8.85
CA CYS A 139 -5.68 -1.92 -7.53
C CYS A 139 -5.38 -0.91 -6.43
N LEU A 140 -5.76 0.36 -6.63
CA LEU A 140 -5.45 1.44 -5.71
C LEU A 140 -5.92 1.17 -4.29
N LEU A 141 -7.07 0.54 -4.16
CA LEU A 141 -7.53 0.04 -2.87
C LEU A 141 -7.92 -1.41 -3.05
N TYR A 142 -7.21 -2.30 -2.37
CA TYR A 142 -7.46 -3.72 -2.48
C TYR A 142 -7.48 -4.34 -1.10
N THR A 143 -8.53 -5.09 -0.80
CA THR A 143 -8.63 -5.85 0.43
C THR A 143 -8.59 -7.32 0.07
N SER A 144 -7.55 -8.03 0.51
CA SER A 144 -7.41 -9.45 0.27
C SER A 144 -7.49 -10.18 1.61
N PRO A 145 -8.57 -10.89 1.88
CA PRO A 145 -8.73 -11.56 3.17
C PRO A 145 -7.84 -12.79 3.31
N SER A 146 -7.28 -13.31 2.22
CA SER A 146 -6.43 -14.49 2.31
C SER A 146 -5.41 -14.52 1.17
N PRO A 147 -4.30 -15.26 1.35
CA PRO A 147 -3.32 -15.45 0.29
C PRO A 147 -3.91 -16.12 -0.96
N ARG A 148 -4.91 -16.98 -0.76
CA ARG A 148 -5.60 -17.64 -1.86
C ARG A 148 -6.27 -16.63 -2.78
N ASP A 149 -6.96 -15.66 -2.21
CA ASP A 149 -7.64 -14.64 -3.00
C ASP A 149 -6.66 -13.78 -3.78
N TYR A 150 -5.54 -13.44 -3.15
CA TYR A 150 -4.50 -12.69 -3.82
C TYR A 150 -3.91 -13.48 -4.99
N ALA A 151 -3.62 -14.75 -4.79
CA ALA A 151 -3.08 -15.61 -5.84
C ALA A 151 -4.06 -15.78 -7.00
N ALA A 152 -5.35 -15.87 -6.72
CA ALA A 152 -6.38 -16.03 -7.75
C ALA A 152 -6.58 -14.76 -8.58
N SER A 153 -6.31 -13.59 -8.01
CA SER A 153 -6.50 -12.32 -8.71
C SER A 153 -5.33 -11.94 -9.62
N ARG A 154 -4.26 -12.73 -9.63
CA ARG A 154 -3.11 -12.50 -10.47
C ARG A 154 -3.23 -13.32 -11.75
#